data_54cc978719f329a22a6833f37c1f5e5b
#
_entry.id   54cc978719f329a22a6833f37c1f5e5b
#
_cell.length_a   1.000
_cell.length_b   1.000
_cell.length_c   1.000
_cell.angle_alpha   90.00
_cell.angle_beta   90.00
_cell.angle_gamma   90.00
#
_symmetry.space_group_name_H-M   'P 1'
#
loop_
_entity.id
_entity.type
_entity.pdbx_description
1 polymer ?
#
loop_
_entity_poly.entity_id
_entity_poly.type
_entity_poly.pdbx_seq_one_letter_code
_entity_poly.pdbx_strand_id
1 'polypeptide(L)'
;MNHVNKAKELYKQGFYCSQAVFAAFADELGLTEKQALQVGSCFGGGMCKGEVCGACTGALMVLGMKYGRYKADDWDSQMKANDMAIKFLEQFRSENSSYICNELLGCDIATPEGKAYAREQKLFAEFCPKMVASAVEILEQLSK
;
A
#
# COMPACT_ATOMS: atom_id res chain seq x y z
N MET A 1 -0.54 -5.98 18.83
CA MET A 1 -1.18 -6.31 17.55
C MET A 1 -0.11 -6.30 16.45
N ASN A 2 -0.02 -7.33 15.65
CA ASN A 2 0.97 -7.39 14.58
C ASN A 2 0.59 -6.44 13.41
N HIS A 3 1.51 -6.24 12.50
CA HIS A 3 1.31 -5.29 11.39
C HIS A 3 0.10 -5.65 10.53
N VAL A 4 -0.07 -6.94 10.20
CA VAL A 4 -1.20 -7.39 9.38
C VAL A 4 -2.51 -7.06 10.05
N ASN A 5 -2.64 -7.42 11.31
CA ASN A 5 -3.88 -7.17 12.07
C ASN A 5 -4.14 -5.68 12.23
N LYS A 6 -3.10 -4.89 12.49
CA LYS A 6 -3.25 -3.44 12.61
C LYS A 6 -3.69 -2.80 11.29
N ALA A 7 -3.10 -3.20 10.18
CA ALA A 7 -3.48 -2.69 8.86
C ALA A 7 -4.92 -3.07 8.52
N LYS A 8 -5.31 -4.31 8.77
CA LYS A 8 -6.69 -4.76 8.54
C LYS A 8 -7.69 -3.99 9.39
N GLU A 9 -7.33 -3.73 10.67
CA GLU A 9 -8.18 -2.97 11.56
C GLU A 9 -8.37 -1.55 11.08
N LEU A 10 -7.30 -0.88 10.65
CA LEU A 10 -7.38 0.47 10.08
C LEU A 10 -8.24 0.49 8.82
N TYR A 11 -8.06 -0.49 7.93
CA TYR A 11 -8.89 -0.58 6.73
C TYR A 11 -10.37 -0.74 7.09
N LYS A 12 -10.66 -1.60 8.07
CA LYS A 12 -12.03 -1.84 8.56
C LYS A 12 -12.67 -0.57 9.13
N GLN A 13 -11.87 0.30 9.74
CA GLN A 13 -12.37 1.59 10.26
C GLN A 13 -12.76 2.57 9.15
N GLY A 14 -12.42 2.28 7.91
CA GLY A 14 -12.76 3.10 6.77
C GLY A 14 -11.59 3.82 6.11
N PHE A 15 -10.37 3.62 6.61
CA PHE A 15 -9.18 4.20 5.97
C PHE A 15 -8.87 3.48 4.66
N TYR A 16 -8.25 4.17 3.73
CA TYR A 16 -7.84 3.58 2.45
C TYR A 16 -6.69 2.61 2.65
N CYS A 17 -6.51 1.72 1.65
CA CYS A 17 -5.46 0.71 1.69
C CYS A 17 -4.06 1.32 1.88
N SER A 18 -3.77 2.45 1.25
CA SER A 18 -2.50 3.15 1.42
C SER A 18 -2.29 3.66 2.84
N GLN A 19 -3.34 4.21 3.43
CA GLN A 19 -3.32 4.67 4.82
C GLN A 19 -3.13 3.51 5.79
N ALA A 20 -3.87 2.43 5.56
CA ALA A 20 -3.83 1.26 6.43
C ALA A 20 -2.44 0.62 6.47
N VAL A 21 -1.82 0.43 5.31
CA VAL A 21 -0.49 -0.18 5.23
C VAL A 21 0.57 0.74 5.84
N PHE A 22 0.59 2.00 5.45
CA PHE A 22 1.62 2.92 5.93
C PHE A 22 1.50 3.16 7.45
N ALA A 23 0.30 3.42 7.94
CA ALA A 23 0.09 3.70 9.36
C ALA A 23 0.33 2.49 10.26
N ALA A 24 0.18 1.28 9.73
CA ALA A 24 0.49 0.07 10.51
C ALA A 24 1.96 0.01 10.95
N PHE A 25 2.85 0.70 10.24
CA PHE A 25 4.28 0.75 10.55
C PHE A 25 4.71 2.08 11.18
N ALA A 26 3.79 3.00 11.43
CA ALA A 26 4.11 4.37 11.87
C ALA A 26 5.01 4.39 13.11
N ASP A 27 4.68 3.62 14.14
CA ASP A 27 5.43 3.60 15.40
C ASP A 27 6.92 3.32 15.18
N GLU A 28 7.21 2.23 14.48
CA GLU A 28 8.62 1.86 14.25
C GLU A 28 9.35 2.79 13.30
N LEU A 29 8.60 3.58 12.52
CA LEU A 29 9.17 4.57 11.60
C LEU A 29 9.35 5.95 12.28
N GLY A 30 8.96 6.08 13.53
CA GLY A 30 9.06 7.35 14.25
C GLY A 30 8.01 8.38 13.84
N LEU A 31 6.91 7.94 13.24
CA LEU A 31 5.81 8.80 12.83
C LEU A 31 4.62 8.62 13.77
N THR A 32 3.84 9.68 13.95
CA THR A 32 2.54 9.51 14.60
C THR A 32 1.58 8.82 13.63
N GLU A 33 0.59 8.13 14.17
CA GLU A 33 -0.45 7.51 13.33
C GLU A 33 -1.13 8.57 12.46
N LYS A 34 -1.41 9.74 13.05
CA LYS A 34 -2.02 10.86 12.32
C LYS A 34 -1.19 11.26 11.10
N GLN A 35 0.12 11.41 11.26
CA GLN A 35 1.01 11.79 10.16
C GLN A 35 0.99 10.73 9.05
N ALA A 36 1.08 9.47 9.41
CA ALA A 36 1.07 8.38 8.44
C ALA A 36 -0.26 8.32 7.68
N LEU A 37 -1.38 8.47 8.39
CA LEU A 37 -2.70 8.49 7.76
C LEU A 37 -2.84 9.66 6.79
N GLN A 38 -2.37 10.84 7.19
CA GLN A 38 -2.45 12.03 6.33
C GLN A 38 -1.60 11.87 5.06
N VAL A 39 -0.36 11.38 5.20
CA VAL A 39 0.53 11.18 4.04
C VAL A 39 -0.07 10.20 3.05
N GLY A 40 -0.70 9.13 3.54
CA GLY A 40 -1.26 8.09 2.69
C GLY A 40 -2.62 8.42 2.07
N SER A 41 -3.25 9.53 2.44
CA SER A 41 -4.68 9.75 2.16
C SER A 41 -5.03 9.96 0.67
N CYS A 42 -4.09 10.37 -0.16
CA CYS A 42 -4.37 10.61 -1.59
C CYS A 42 -3.89 9.48 -2.51
N PHE A 43 -3.47 8.35 -1.96
CA PHE A 43 -2.93 7.24 -2.73
C PHE A 43 -3.88 6.05 -2.83
N GLY A 44 -4.96 6.04 -2.06
CA GLY A 44 -5.94 4.96 -2.12
C GLY A 44 -6.71 4.94 -3.44
N GLY A 45 -7.17 3.75 -3.83
CA GLY A 45 -7.84 3.60 -5.11
C GLY A 45 -6.92 3.88 -6.29
N GLY A 46 -5.64 3.56 -6.16
CA GLY A 46 -4.66 3.81 -7.21
C GLY A 46 -4.53 5.30 -7.50
N MET A 47 -4.35 6.10 -6.47
CA MET A 47 -4.28 7.57 -6.56
C MET A 47 -5.57 8.15 -7.15
N CYS A 48 -6.69 7.56 -6.77
CA CYS A 48 -8.05 7.92 -7.21
C CYS A 48 -8.27 7.71 -8.72
N LYS A 49 -7.35 7.05 -9.40
CA LYS A 49 -7.37 6.85 -10.86
C LYS A 49 -7.30 5.37 -11.26
N GLY A 50 -7.34 4.47 -10.28
CA GLY A 50 -7.21 3.04 -10.58
C GLY A 50 -5.82 2.61 -11.03
N GLU A 51 -4.81 3.41 -10.74
CA GLU A 51 -3.41 3.13 -11.09
C GLU A 51 -2.79 2.15 -10.08
N VAL A 52 -1.61 2.42 -9.56
CA VAL A 52 -0.95 1.50 -8.63
C VAL A 52 -1.78 1.31 -7.36
N CYS A 53 -2.00 0.06 -6.98
CA CYS A 53 -2.77 -0.31 -5.78
C CYS A 53 -2.26 0.45 -4.55
N GLY A 54 -3.20 1.02 -3.76
CA GLY A 54 -2.84 1.78 -2.57
C GLY A 54 -2.09 0.98 -1.52
N ALA A 55 -2.34 -0.32 -1.43
CA ALA A 55 -1.55 -1.17 -0.55
C ALA A 55 -0.07 -1.19 -0.96
N CYS A 56 0.19 -1.15 -2.28
CA CYS A 56 1.54 -1.09 -2.80
C CYS A 56 2.19 0.27 -2.56
N THR A 57 1.49 1.37 -2.84
CA THR A 57 2.04 2.71 -2.60
C THR A 57 2.31 2.94 -1.13
N GLY A 58 1.41 2.50 -0.25
CA GLY A 58 1.64 2.55 1.20
C GLY A 58 2.87 1.76 1.61
N ALA A 59 3.07 0.59 1.01
CA ALA A 59 4.27 -0.22 1.26
C ALA A 59 5.53 0.47 0.78
N LEU A 60 5.49 1.12 -0.38
CA LEU A 60 6.64 1.88 -0.89
C LEU A 60 7.00 3.03 0.04
N MET A 61 6.02 3.65 0.69
CA MET A 61 6.27 4.67 1.71
C MET A 61 7.02 4.09 2.91
N VAL A 62 6.66 2.90 3.35
CA VAL A 62 7.38 2.20 4.43
C VAL A 62 8.83 1.96 4.01
N LEU A 63 9.04 1.46 2.80
CA LEU A 63 10.39 1.20 2.29
C LEU A 63 11.21 2.48 2.16
N GLY A 64 10.57 3.57 1.73
CA GLY A 64 11.23 4.88 1.66
C GLY A 64 11.68 5.38 3.02
N MET A 65 10.84 5.21 4.04
CA MET A 65 11.20 5.59 5.40
C MET A 65 12.35 4.75 5.96
N LYS A 66 12.40 3.47 5.61
CA LYS A 66 13.44 2.56 6.11
C LYS A 66 14.78 2.71 5.39
N TYR A 67 14.76 2.91 4.07
CA TYR A 67 15.95 2.80 3.24
C TYR A 67 16.26 4.06 2.44
N GLY A 68 15.30 4.98 2.32
CA GLY A 68 15.43 6.15 1.46
C GLY A 68 16.45 7.16 1.96
N ARG A 69 17.00 7.91 1.02
CA ARG A 69 17.94 9.00 1.33
C ARG A 69 17.21 10.26 1.77
N TYR A 70 17.90 11.06 2.57
CA TYR A 70 17.48 12.43 2.86
C TYR A 70 18.62 13.44 2.61
N LYS A 71 19.68 12.99 1.94
CA LYS A 71 20.77 13.84 1.45
C LYS A 71 20.91 13.63 -0.05
N ALA A 72 21.05 14.71 -0.80
CA ALA A 72 21.02 14.65 -2.27
C ALA A 72 22.16 13.83 -2.86
N ASP A 73 23.29 13.73 -2.17
CA ASP A 73 24.46 13.01 -2.63
C ASP A 73 24.57 11.57 -2.11
N ASP A 74 23.58 11.13 -1.32
CA ASP A 74 23.57 9.76 -0.80
C ASP A 74 22.88 8.82 -1.80
N TRP A 75 23.61 8.50 -2.87
CA TRP A 75 23.09 7.60 -3.91
C TRP A 75 23.04 6.15 -3.46
N ASP A 76 23.89 5.74 -2.52
CA ASP A 76 23.85 4.38 -2.00
C ASP A 76 22.52 4.06 -1.34
N SER A 77 22.01 4.96 -0.50
CA SER A 77 20.70 4.79 0.11
C SER A 77 19.59 4.81 -0.93
N GLN A 78 19.67 5.73 -1.91
CA GLN A 78 18.66 5.79 -2.96
C GLN A 78 18.61 4.51 -3.78
N MET A 79 19.77 3.96 -4.14
CA MET A 79 19.83 2.71 -4.90
C MET A 79 19.26 1.55 -4.10
N LYS A 80 19.52 1.53 -2.78
CA LYS A 80 18.94 0.50 -1.90
C LYS A 80 17.43 0.62 -1.88
N ALA A 81 16.89 1.83 -1.73
CA ALA A 81 15.45 2.06 -1.73
C ALA A 81 14.82 1.65 -3.06
N ASN A 82 15.46 2.00 -4.18
CA ASN A 82 14.98 1.61 -5.51
C ASN A 82 14.93 0.08 -5.65
N ASP A 83 15.98 -0.60 -5.21
CA ASP A 83 16.04 -2.05 -5.27
C ASP A 83 14.93 -2.71 -4.45
N MET A 84 14.69 -2.20 -3.25
CA MET A 84 13.62 -2.70 -2.39
C MET A 84 12.24 -2.44 -3.00
N ALA A 85 12.04 -1.27 -3.62
CA ALA A 85 10.79 -0.96 -4.30
C ALA A 85 10.51 -1.92 -5.45
N ILE A 86 11.52 -2.19 -6.26
CA ILE A 86 11.41 -3.13 -7.39
C ILE A 86 11.08 -4.53 -6.89
N LYS A 87 11.80 -4.99 -5.87
CA LYS A 87 11.56 -6.33 -5.28
C LYS A 87 10.15 -6.44 -4.74
N PHE A 88 9.69 -5.40 -4.04
CA PHE A 88 8.33 -5.41 -3.50
C PHE A 88 7.28 -5.52 -4.60
N LEU A 89 7.38 -4.68 -5.62
CA LEU A 89 6.38 -4.65 -6.69
C LEU A 89 6.37 -5.95 -7.48
N GLU A 90 7.54 -6.53 -7.76
CA GLU A 90 7.61 -7.80 -8.46
C GLU A 90 7.04 -8.95 -7.64
N GLN A 91 7.33 -8.98 -6.34
CA GLN A 91 6.77 -10.00 -5.45
C GLN A 91 5.26 -9.86 -5.34
N PHE A 92 4.77 -8.65 -5.18
CA PHE A 92 3.33 -8.40 -5.10
C PHE A 92 2.62 -8.84 -6.38
N ARG A 93 3.16 -8.48 -7.54
CA ARG A 93 2.60 -8.89 -8.82
C ARG A 93 2.63 -10.41 -8.98
N SER A 94 3.71 -11.06 -8.59
CA SER A 94 3.84 -12.52 -8.64
C SER A 94 2.74 -13.21 -7.83
N GLU A 95 2.44 -12.69 -6.64
CA GLU A 95 1.44 -13.31 -5.76
C GLU A 95 0.00 -12.93 -6.10
N ASN A 96 -0.21 -11.75 -6.72
CA ASN A 96 -1.56 -11.21 -6.91
C ASN A 96 -1.91 -10.92 -8.37
N SER A 97 -1.07 -11.30 -9.32
CA SER A 97 -1.24 -11.14 -10.77
C SER A 97 -0.96 -9.73 -11.30
N SER A 98 -1.11 -8.70 -10.48
CA SER A 98 -0.92 -7.31 -10.88
C SER A 98 -0.64 -6.46 -9.65
N TYR A 99 -0.15 -5.25 -9.84
CA TYR A 99 -0.13 -4.21 -8.80
C TYR A 99 -0.95 -2.99 -9.22
N ILE A 100 -1.69 -3.09 -10.32
CA ILE A 100 -2.54 -2.00 -10.81
C ILE A 100 -3.95 -2.19 -10.25
N CYS A 101 -4.47 -1.15 -9.59
CA CYS A 101 -5.77 -1.21 -8.90
C CYS A 101 -6.89 -1.69 -9.82
N ASN A 102 -7.06 -1.08 -11.00
CA ASN A 102 -8.12 -1.47 -11.92
C ASN A 102 -7.97 -2.89 -12.44
N GLU A 103 -6.74 -3.35 -12.64
CA GLU A 103 -6.49 -4.74 -13.06
C GLU A 103 -6.83 -5.72 -11.95
N LEU A 104 -6.47 -5.39 -10.73
CA LEU A 104 -6.79 -6.25 -9.57
C LEU A 104 -8.29 -6.35 -9.35
N LEU A 105 -9.02 -5.25 -9.51
CA LEU A 105 -10.45 -5.21 -9.27
C LEU A 105 -11.27 -5.65 -10.49
N GLY A 106 -10.68 -5.64 -11.67
CA GLY A 106 -11.39 -6.01 -12.90
C GLY A 106 -12.39 -4.96 -13.37
N CYS A 107 -12.25 -3.73 -12.92
CA CYS A 107 -13.13 -2.62 -13.30
C CYS A 107 -12.40 -1.30 -13.13
N ASP A 108 -12.91 -0.24 -13.76
CA ASP A 108 -12.31 1.10 -13.68
C ASP A 108 -12.98 1.90 -12.56
N ILE A 109 -12.33 1.95 -11.40
CA ILE A 109 -12.87 2.67 -10.25
C ILE A 109 -12.74 4.19 -10.37
N ALA A 110 -12.10 4.69 -11.41
CA ALA A 110 -12.11 6.13 -11.69
C ALA A 110 -13.46 6.59 -12.25
N THR A 111 -14.31 5.65 -12.68
CA THR A 111 -15.65 5.94 -13.21
C THR A 111 -16.72 5.63 -12.16
N PRO A 112 -17.87 6.35 -12.18
CA PRO A 112 -18.99 6.01 -11.29
C PRO A 112 -19.49 4.59 -11.48
N GLU A 113 -19.56 4.11 -12.73
CA GLU A 113 -20.01 2.76 -13.07
C GLU A 113 -19.09 1.69 -12.49
N GLY A 114 -17.77 1.89 -12.63
CA GLY A 114 -16.77 0.99 -12.08
C GLY A 114 -16.81 0.93 -10.56
N LYS A 115 -16.97 2.07 -9.91
CA LYS A 115 -17.13 2.14 -8.45
C LYS A 115 -18.37 1.40 -7.99
N ALA A 116 -19.49 1.62 -8.68
CA ALA A 116 -20.75 0.94 -8.35
C ALA A 116 -20.59 -0.57 -8.50
N TYR A 117 -19.97 -1.03 -9.57
CA TYR A 117 -19.69 -2.44 -9.79
C TYR A 117 -18.85 -3.02 -8.64
N ALA A 118 -17.77 -2.33 -8.28
CA ALA A 118 -16.88 -2.78 -7.21
C ALA A 118 -17.62 -2.90 -5.87
N ARG A 119 -18.51 -1.95 -5.55
CA ARG A 119 -19.32 -2.01 -4.34
C ARG A 119 -20.30 -3.17 -4.38
N GLU A 120 -20.99 -3.38 -5.49
CA GLU A 120 -21.96 -4.47 -5.66
C GLU A 120 -21.28 -5.83 -5.50
N GLN A 121 -20.08 -5.97 -6.03
CA GLN A 121 -19.29 -7.21 -5.92
C GLN A 121 -18.56 -7.31 -4.59
N LYS A 122 -18.71 -6.33 -3.70
CA LYS A 122 -18.07 -6.29 -2.36
C LYS A 122 -16.55 -6.35 -2.43
N LEU A 123 -15.96 -5.81 -3.49
CA LEU A 123 -14.52 -5.87 -3.69
C LEU A 123 -13.79 -5.03 -2.63
N PHE A 124 -14.31 -3.85 -2.30
CA PHE A 124 -13.68 -3.02 -1.27
C PHE A 124 -13.74 -3.66 0.12
N ALA A 125 -14.80 -4.40 0.41
CA ALA A 125 -15.00 -5.04 1.71
C ALA A 125 -14.30 -6.39 1.84
N GLU A 126 -14.21 -7.16 0.75
CA GLU A 126 -13.76 -8.55 0.80
C GLU A 126 -12.46 -8.84 0.06
N PHE A 127 -12.18 -8.12 -1.02
CA PHE A 127 -10.96 -8.32 -1.82
C PHE A 127 -9.81 -7.42 -1.35
N CYS A 128 -10.04 -6.12 -1.22
CA CYS A 128 -8.99 -5.16 -0.87
C CYS A 128 -8.30 -5.47 0.45
N PRO A 129 -8.98 -5.96 1.50
CA PRO A 129 -8.27 -6.36 2.72
C PRO A 129 -7.22 -7.44 2.48
N LYS A 130 -7.43 -8.32 1.49
CA LYS A 130 -6.43 -9.34 1.14
C LYS A 130 -5.19 -8.70 0.53
N MET A 131 -5.37 -7.62 -0.24
CA MET A 131 -4.26 -6.89 -0.82
C MET A 131 -3.47 -6.14 0.27
N VAL A 132 -4.16 -5.57 1.23
CA VAL A 132 -3.55 -4.95 2.41
C VAL A 132 -2.68 -5.98 3.15
N ALA A 133 -3.24 -7.14 3.45
CA ALA A 133 -2.51 -8.20 4.14
C ALA A 133 -1.30 -8.68 3.33
N SER A 134 -1.47 -8.90 2.03
CA SER A 134 -0.38 -9.33 1.14
C SER A 134 0.77 -8.33 1.15
N ALA A 135 0.46 -7.04 1.03
CA ALA A 135 1.48 -5.99 1.04
C ALA A 135 2.27 -5.98 2.35
N VAL A 136 1.58 -6.08 3.48
CA VAL A 136 2.23 -6.10 4.80
C VAL A 136 3.12 -7.34 4.95
N GLU A 137 2.64 -8.49 4.54
CA GLU A 137 3.41 -9.73 4.63
C GLU A 137 4.69 -9.67 3.79
N ILE A 138 4.61 -9.11 2.58
CA ILE A 138 5.79 -8.92 1.72
C ILE A 138 6.78 -7.96 2.38
N LEU A 139 6.29 -6.84 2.95
CA LEU A 139 7.14 -5.91 3.68
C LEU A 139 7.89 -6.61 4.81
N GLU A 140 7.20 -7.45 5.58
CA GLU A 140 7.82 -8.18 6.69
C GLU A 140 8.90 -9.14 6.18
N GLN A 141 8.65 -9.82 5.07
CA GLN A 141 9.63 -10.73 4.44
C GLN A 141 10.88 -9.97 3.98
N LEU A 142 10.68 -8.82 3.34
CA LEU A 142 11.79 -8.01 2.82
C LEU A 142 12.62 -7.34 3.92
N SER A 143 12.04 -7.18 5.10
CA SER A 143 12.70 -6.50 6.22
C SER A 143 13.52 -7.44 7.10
N LYS A 144 13.57 -8.71 6.78
CA LYS A 144 14.35 -9.70 7.53
C LYS A 144 15.83 -9.69 7.14
#